data_d9ab18445151155dcde93c0208c06bcd
#
_entry.id   d9ab18445151155dcde93c0208c06bcd
#
_cell.length_a   1.000
_cell.length_b   1.000
_cell.length_c   1.000
_cell.angle_alpha   90.00
_cell.angle_beta   90.00
_cell.angle_gamma   90.00
#
_symmetry.space_group_name_H-M   'P 1'
#
loop_
_entity.id
_entity.type
_entity.pdbx_description
1 polymer ?
#
loop_
_entity_poly.entity_id
_entity_poly.type
_entity_poly.pdbx_seq_one_letter_code
_entity_poly.pdbx_strand_id
1 'polypeptide(L)'
;AIHSAAGLELRQACAEVMAERARSDAPSGFPTGEAALTPGFHLPSRFVIHTVGPIVSGELTDEHREALTRSYRRCLEEAAAHGLNTVAFCCISTGVFGFPQEEAARIAVSTVTDFLDSGSPGASELRVIVDVFGDHDEALYRALLGL
;
A
#
# COMPACT_ATOMS: atom_id res chain seq x y z
N ALA A 1 -0.33 -2.28 15.72
CA ALA A 1 -0.54 -0.86 16.03
C ALA A 1 -1.89 -0.37 15.49
N ILE A 2 -2.14 -0.41 14.17
CA ILE A 2 -3.34 0.18 13.54
C ILE A 2 -4.66 -0.38 14.08
N HIS A 3 -4.80 -1.70 14.26
CA HIS A 3 -6.01 -2.31 14.82
C HIS A 3 -6.29 -1.88 16.27
N SER A 4 -5.25 -1.61 17.06
CA SER A 4 -5.42 -1.12 18.43
C SER A 4 -5.93 0.33 18.47
N ALA A 5 -5.51 1.15 17.53
CA ALA A 5 -5.93 2.54 17.40
C ALA A 5 -7.32 2.69 16.74
N ALA A 6 -7.62 1.85 15.77
CA ALA A 6 -8.88 1.89 15.01
C ALA A 6 -10.08 1.31 15.75
N GLY A 7 -9.84 0.43 16.74
CA GLY A 7 -10.89 -0.27 17.46
C GLY A 7 -11.18 -1.66 16.90
N LEU A 8 -12.14 -2.34 17.52
CA LEU A 8 -12.54 -3.72 17.16
C LEU A 8 -13.21 -3.78 15.78
N GLU A 9 -13.88 -2.73 15.39
CA GLU A 9 -14.65 -2.61 14.16
C GLU A 9 -13.75 -2.79 12.91
N LEU A 10 -12.50 -2.28 12.95
CA LEU A 10 -11.56 -2.50 11.85
C LEU A 10 -11.25 -3.99 11.67
N ARG A 11 -11.10 -4.74 12.77
CA ARG A 11 -10.88 -6.18 12.70
C ARG A 11 -12.07 -6.91 12.11
N GLN A 12 -13.29 -6.50 12.47
CA GLN A 12 -14.52 -7.07 11.93
C GLN A 12 -14.64 -6.77 10.43
N ALA A 13 -14.40 -5.54 10.00
CA ALA A 13 -14.41 -5.16 8.60
C ALA A 13 -13.37 -5.96 7.77
N CYS A 14 -12.17 -6.16 8.29
CA CYS A 14 -11.18 -7.02 7.65
C CYS A 14 -11.66 -8.47 7.52
N ALA A 15 -12.33 -9.00 8.55
CA ALA A 15 -12.90 -10.36 8.51
C ALA A 15 -14.02 -10.46 7.47
N GLU A 16 -14.82 -9.43 7.29
CA GLU A 16 -15.87 -9.37 6.26
C GLU A 16 -15.28 -9.36 4.86
N VAL A 17 -14.24 -8.55 4.61
CA VAL A 17 -13.49 -8.55 3.34
C VAL A 17 -12.95 -9.95 3.04
N MET A 18 -12.37 -10.62 4.02
CA MET A 18 -11.87 -11.99 3.85
C MET A 18 -12.99 -13.01 3.58
N ALA A 19 -14.12 -12.88 4.28
CA ALA A 19 -15.29 -13.75 4.09
C ALA A 19 -15.95 -13.56 2.72
N GLU A 20 -16.03 -12.34 2.22
CA GLU A 20 -16.53 -12.03 0.88
C GLU A 20 -15.65 -12.65 -0.20
N ARG A 21 -14.33 -12.53 -0.07
CA ARG A 21 -13.37 -13.18 -0.97
C ARG A 21 -13.50 -14.71 -0.95
N ALA A 22 -13.70 -15.31 0.22
CA ALA A 22 -13.87 -16.76 0.34
C ALA A 22 -15.15 -17.28 -0.35
N ARG A 23 -16.14 -16.41 -0.56
CA ARG A 23 -17.38 -16.73 -1.31
C ARG A 23 -17.23 -16.57 -2.82
N SER A 24 -16.28 -15.76 -3.27
CA SER A 24 -15.91 -15.70 -4.68
C SER A 24 -14.86 -16.78 -4.92
N ASP A 25 -14.91 -17.59 -5.96
CA ASP A 25 -13.96 -18.69 -6.26
C ASP A 25 -12.46 -18.26 -6.29
N ALA A 26 -12.12 -17.26 -5.49
CA ALA A 26 -10.77 -16.73 -5.34
C ALA A 26 -9.92 -17.64 -4.43
N PRO A 27 -8.59 -17.72 -4.64
CA PRO A 27 -7.69 -18.46 -3.77
C PRO A 27 -7.81 -18.02 -2.31
N SER A 28 -7.62 -18.95 -1.38
CA SER A 28 -7.67 -18.69 0.06
C SER A 28 -6.67 -17.61 0.47
N GLY A 29 -7.11 -16.69 1.33
CA GLY A 29 -6.30 -15.57 1.81
C GLY A 29 -6.43 -14.30 0.98
N PHE A 30 -5.73 -13.25 1.41
CA PHE A 30 -5.63 -11.99 0.67
C PHE A 30 -4.39 -12.04 -0.22
N PRO A 31 -4.54 -11.94 -1.56
CA PRO A 31 -3.40 -12.14 -2.46
C PRO A 31 -2.37 -11.01 -2.33
N THR A 32 -1.09 -11.36 -2.47
CA THR A 32 0.00 -10.39 -2.56
C THR A 32 -0.19 -9.47 -3.78
N GLY A 33 -0.10 -8.17 -3.55
CA GLY A 33 -0.28 -7.16 -4.59
C GLY A 33 -1.73 -6.71 -4.82
N GLU A 34 -2.70 -7.24 -4.09
CA GLU A 34 -4.08 -6.76 -4.11
C GLU A 34 -4.33 -5.72 -3.02
N ALA A 35 -5.41 -4.94 -3.18
CA ALA A 35 -5.84 -3.94 -2.21
C ALA A 35 -7.33 -4.05 -1.90
N ALA A 36 -7.72 -3.64 -0.69
CA ALA A 36 -9.11 -3.51 -0.27
C ALA A 36 -9.26 -2.32 0.67
N LEU A 37 -10.37 -1.62 0.58
CA LEU A 37 -10.67 -0.44 1.37
C LEU A 37 -11.69 -0.76 2.47
N THR A 38 -11.43 -0.25 3.67
CA THR A 38 -12.37 -0.27 4.81
C THR A 38 -12.48 1.13 5.41
N PRO A 39 -13.55 1.41 6.17
CA PRO A 39 -13.58 2.60 7.02
C PRO A 39 -12.41 2.63 8.01
N GLY A 40 -12.02 3.84 8.43
CA GLY A 40 -10.94 4.06 9.40
C GLY A 40 -11.38 3.93 10.86
N PHE A 41 -12.70 3.92 11.11
CA PHE A 41 -13.32 3.87 12.44
C PHE A 41 -12.77 4.93 13.39
N HIS A 42 -12.05 4.55 14.47
CA HIS A 42 -11.51 5.50 15.44
C HIS A 42 -10.19 6.17 15.01
N LEU A 43 -9.70 5.87 13.79
CA LEU A 43 -8.53 6.54 13.25
C LEU A 43 -8.89 7.96 12.78
N PRO A 44 -7.93 8.90 12.77
CA PRO A 44 -8.13 10.22 12.16
C PRO A 44 -8.35 10.15 10.64
N SER A 45 -7.88 9.09 9.98
CA SER A 45 -8.14 8.83 8.56
C SER A 45 -9.56 8.29 8.35
N ARG A 46 -10.23 8.74 7.29
CA ARG A 46 -11.58 8.27 6.95
C ARG A 46 -11.61 6.81 6.54
N PHE A 47 -10.55 6.35 5.90
CA PHE A 47 -10.42 5.00 5.36
C PHE A 47 -9.05 4.40 5.64
N VAL A 48 -8.98 3.08 5.57
CA VAL A 48 -7.74 2.30 5.51
C VAL A 48 -7.76 1.50 4.22
N ILE A 49 -6.68 1.58 3.45
CA ILE A 49 -6.46 0.72 2.29
C ILE A 49 -5.49 -0.37 2.73
N HIS A 50 -5.96 -1.60 2.69
CA HIS A 50 -5.20 -2.79 3.07
C HIS A 50 -4.55 -3.39 1.84
N THR A 51 -3.28 -3.73 1.94
CA THR A 51 -2.58 -4.50 0.92
C THR A 51 -1.62 -5.50 1.57
N VAL A 52 -1.25 -6.53 0.84
CA VAL A 52 -0.23 -7.49 1.26
C VAL A 52 0.95 -7.37 0.31
N GLY A 53 2.04 -6.81 0.80
CA GLY A 53 3.29 -6.75 0.06
C GLY A 53 4.01 -8.10 0.03
N PRO A 54 4.98 -8.30 -0.89
CA PRO A 54 5.74 -9.52 -0.99
C PRO A 54 6.66 -9.76 0.21
N ILE A 55 6.84 -11.04 0.55
CA ILE A 55 7.84 -11.49 1.52
C ILE A 55 9.07 -11.96 0.75
N VAL A 56 10.23 -11.38 1.06
CA VAL A 56 11.49 -11.76 0.44
C VAL A 56 12.27 -12.63 1.41
N SER A 57 12.34 -13.92 1.11
CA SER A 57 13.11 -14.90 1.86
C SER A 57 14.24 -15.41 0.97
N GLY A 58 15.43 -14.80 1.07
CA GLY A 58 16.56 -15.09 0.22
C GLY A 58 16.77 -14.08 -0.91
N GLU A 59 16.93 -14.53 -2.14
CA GLU A 59 17.22 -13.65 -3.28
C GLU A 59 16.00 -12.86 -3.74
N LEU A 60 16.20 -11.58 -4.05
CA LEU A 60 15.18 -10.71 -4.61
C LEU A 60 14.95 -11.05 -6.09
N THR A 61 13.72 -11.44 -6.44
CA THR A 61 13.31 -11.82 -7.79
C THR A 61 12.46 -10.73 -8.47
N ASP A 62 12.27 -10.85 -9.79
CA ASP A 62 11.38 -9.96 -10.53
C ASP A 62 9.93 -10.12 -10.09
N GLU A 63 9.50 -11.32 -9.70
CA GLU A 63 8.17 -11.56 -9.13
C GLU A 63 7.94 -10.74 -7.86
N HIS A 64 8.94 -10.64 -6.98
CA HIS A 64 8.87 -9.77 -5.80
C HIS A 64 8.73 -8.29 -6.20
N ARG A 65 9.47 -7.82 -7.22
CA ARG A 65 9.39 -6.44 -7.73
C ARG A 65 8.03 -6.13 -8.30
N GLU A 66 7.51 -7.02 -9.13
CA GLU A 66 6.18 -6.89 -9.72
C GLU A 66 5.08 -6.90 -8.66
N ALA A 67 5.18 -7.78 -7.66
CA ALA A 67 4.23 -7.85 -6.56
C ALA A 67 4.21 -6.55 -5.73
N LEU A 68 5.38 -5.96 -5.44
CA LEU A 68 5.46 -4.69 -4.74
C LEU A 68 4.88 -3.55 -5.58
N THR A 69 5.20 -3.50 -6.88
CA THR A 69 4.62 -2.55 -7.82
C THR A 69 3.09 -2.63 -7.84
N ARG A 70 2.53 -3.86 -7.91
CA ARG A 70 1.08 -4.06 -7.84
C ARG A 70 0.49 -3.57 -6.53
N SER A 71 1.15 -3.81 -5.38
CA SER A 71 0.67 -3.33 -4.08
C SER A 71 0.47 -1.82 -4.06
N TYR A 72 1.46 -1.04 -4.51
CA TYR A 72 1.34 0.42 -4.61
C TYR A 72 0.27 0.83 -5.61
N ARG A 73 0.29 0.27 -6.81
CA ARG A 73 -0.66 0.60 -7.88
C ARG A 73 -2.10 0.34 -7.47
N ARG A 74 -2.40 -0.83 -6.90
CA ARG A 74 -3.76 -1.17 -6.45
C ARG A 74 -4.27 -0.26 -5.35
N CYS A 75 -3.40 0.15 -4.41
CA CYS A 75 -3.77 1.14 -3.39
C CYS A 75 -4.11 2.51 -4.01
N LEU A 76 -3.37 2.96 -5.02
CA LEU A 76 -3.63 4.21 -5.73
C LEU A 76 -4.93 4.13 -6.54
N GLU A 77 -5.18 3.01 -7.22
CA GLU A 77 -6.42 2.74 -7.95
C GLU A 77 -7.63 2.75 -7.01
N GLU A 78 -7.54 2.09 -5.83
CA GLU A 78 -8.59 2.14 -4.81
C GLU A 78 -8.84 3.56 -4.30
N ALA A 79 -7.79 4.32 -4.03
CA ALA A 79 -7.92 5.70 -3.59
C ALA A 79 -8.63 6.57 -4.65
N ALA A 80 -8.22 6.48 -5.90
CA ALA A 80 -8.81 7.23 -7.01
C ALA A 80 -10.28 6.82 -7.28
N ALA A 81 -10.56 5.51 -7.28
CA ALA A 81 -11.91 4.98 -7.49
C ALA A 81 -12.92 5.44 -6.42
N HIS A 82 -12.44 5.70 -5.20
CA HIS A 82 -13.26 6.20 -4.10
C HIS A 82 -13.22 7.73 -3.96
N GLY A 83 -12.66 8.44 -4.93
CA GLY A 83 -12.60 9.91 -4.93
C GLY A 83 -11.81 10.48 -3.76
N LEU A 84 -10.77 9.78 -3.31
CA LEU A 84 -9.91 10.24 -2.24
C LEU A 84 -8.86 11.21 -2.79
N ASN A 85 -8.58 12.27 -2.05
CA ASN A 85 -7.63 13.31 -2.48
C ASN A 85 -6.25 13.14 -1.84
N THR A 86 -6.13 12.29 -0.83
CA THR A 86 -4.87 12.07 -0.11
C THR A 86 -4.75 10.62 0.32
N VAL A 87 -3.60 10.02 0.08
CA VAL A 87 -3.23 8.70 0.59
C VAL A 87 -1.84 8.75 1.22
N ALA A 88 -1.69 8.15 2.39
CA ALA A 88 -0.42 7.99 3.06
C ALA A 88 0.04 6.52 2.99
N PHE A 89 1.25 6.30 2.55
CA PHE A 89 1.89 5.00 2.50
C PHE A 89 2.98 4.87 3.57
N CYS A 90 3.04 3.72 4.21
CA CYS A 90 4.27 3.27 4.87
C CYS A 90 5.22 2.65 3.84
N CYS A 91 6.45 2.33 4.26
CA CYS A 91 7.42 1.60 3.43
C CYS A 91 7.01 0.11 3.35
N ILE A 92 6.21 -0.24 2.33
CA ILE A 92 5.66 -1.60 2.18
C ILE A 92 6.78 -2.63 2.05
N SER A 93 6.67 -3.74 2.78
CA SER A 93 7.57 -4.90 2.78
C SER A 93 9.00 -4.69 3.28
N THR A 94 9.43 -3.48 3.66
CA THR A 94 10.84 -3.22 4.04
C THR A 94 11.19 -3.59 5.48
N GLY A 95 10.19 -3.92 6.30
CA GLY A 95 10.40 -4.39 7.67
C GLY A 95 10.62 -5.91 7.74
N VAL A 96 9.75 -6.59 8.48
CA VAL A 96 9.81 -8.06 8.69
C VAL A 96 9.76 -8.86 7.39
N PHE A 97 9.17 -8.30 6.33
CA PHE A 97 9.09 -8.97 5.02
C PHE A 97 10.39 -8.93 4.22
N GLY A 98 11.41 -8.22 4.68
CA GLY A 98 12.78 -8.33 4.20
C GLY A 98 13.04 -7.78 2.79
N PHE A 99 12.15 -6.98 2.22
CA PHE A 99 12.41 -6.34 0.93
C PHE A 99 13.53 -5.29 1.10
N PRO A 100 14.57 -5.26 0.23
CA PRO A 100 15.65 -4.27 0.31
C PRO A 100 15.11 -2.84 0.20
N GLN A 101 15.43 -1.99 1.18
CA GLN A 101 14.85 -0.64 1.33
C GLN A 101 15.08 0.25 0.11
N GLU A 102 16.30 0.26 -0.43
CA GLU A 102 16.64 1.10 -1.59
C GLU A 102 15.83 0.72 -2.84
N GLU A 103 15.72 -0.58 -3.12
CA GLU A 103 14.95 -1.08 -4.25
C GLU A 103 13.45 -0.84 -4.04
N ALA A 104 12.94 -1.06 -2.82
CA ALA A 104 11.56 -0.78 -2.48
C ALA A 104 11.20 0.69 -2.64
N ALA A 105 12.07 1.61 -2.21
CA ALA A 105 11.86 3.05 -2.37
C ALA A 105 11.82 3.46 -3.85
N ARG A 106 12.71 2.90 -4.69
CA ARG A 106 12.69 3.15 -6.14
C ARG A 106 11.38 2.69 -6.77
N ILE A 107 10.92 1.48 -6.44
CA ILE A 107 9.66 0.93 -6.94
C ILE A 107 8.48 1.80 -6.48
N ALA A 108 8.46 2.20 -5.21
CA ALA A 108 7.40 3.04 -4.67
C ALA A 108 7.32 4.38 -5.41
N VAL A 109 8.45 5.11 -5.50
CA VAL A 109 8.49 6.42 -6.16
C VAL A 109 8.13 6.32 -7.63
N SER A 110 8.70 5.37 -8.39
CA SER A 110 8.36 5.22 -9.80
C SER A 110 6.90 4.86 -10.01
N THR A 111 6.35 3.91 -9.25
CA THR A 111 4.95 3.51 -9.38
C THR A 111 3.98 4.64 -9.06
N VAL A 112 4.27 5.41 -8.02
CA VAL A 112 3.45 6.58 -7.65
C VAL A 112 3.52 7.64 -8.73
N THR A 113 4.71 8.00 -9.21
CA THR A 113 4.89 9.01 -10.26
C THR A 113 4.19 8.60 -11.55
N ASP A 114 4.41 7.36 -12.00
CA ASP A 114 3.76 6.82 -13.20
C ASP A 114 2.23 6.84 -13.09
N PHE A 115 1.69 6.55 -11.91
CA PHE A 115 0.25 6.60 -11.69
C PHE A 115 -0.29 8.03 -11.74
N LEU A 116 0.36 8.98 -11.05
CA LEU A 116 -0.07 10.38 -11.04
C LEU A 116 -0.02 11.01 -12.44
N ASP A 117 0.93 10.63 -13.27
CA ASP A 117 1.11 11.11 -14.64
C ASP A 117 0.30 10.32 -15.67
N SER A 118 -0.38 9.24 -15.27
CA SER A 118 -1.06 8.32 -16.19
C SER A 118 -2.29 8.90 -16.91
N GLY A 119 -2.82 10.03 -16.45
CA GLY A 119 -4.10 10.57 -16.93
C GLY A 119 -5.32 9.76 -16.51
N SER A 120 -5.18 8.77 -15.64
CA SER A 120 -6.28 7.99 -15.08
C SER A 120 -7.24 8.90 -14.29
N PRO A 121 -8.55 8.63 -14.29
CA PRO A 121 -9.51 9.42 -13.53
C PRO A 121 -9.12 9.52 -12.05
N GLY A 122 -9.04 10.73 -11.52
CA GLY A 122 -8.68 11.01 -10.13
C GLY A 122 -7.17 10.94 -9.81
N ALA A 123 -6.31 10.48 -10.73
CA ALA A 123 -4.89 10.37 -10.48
C ALA A 123 -4.22 11.73 -10.23
N SER A 124 -4.50 12.72 -11.06
CA SER A 124 -3.90 14.07 -10.96
C SER A 124 -4.35 14.87 -9.74
N GLU A 125 -5.44 14.46 -9.09
CA GLU A 125 -5.98 15.12 -7.90
C GLU A 125 -5.44 14.49 -6.59
N LEU A 126 -4.76 13.34 -6.71
CA LEU A 126 -4.31 12.57 -5.58
C LEU A 126 -2.99 13.11 -5.03
N ARG A 127 -2.98 13.48 -3.76
CA ARG A 127 -1.78 13.81 -2.99
C ARG A 127 -1.26 12.55 -2.31
N VAL A 128 -0.03 12.16 -2.60
CA VAL A 128 0.62 11.01 -1.96
C VAL A 128 1.60 11.47 -0.90
N ILE A 129 1.52 10.87 0.27
CA ILE A 129 2.42 11.09 1.40
C ILE A 129 3.15 9.77 1.65
N VAL A 130 4.47 9.81 1.77
CA VAL A 130 5.26 8.66 2.23
C VAL A 130 5.63 8.89 3.68
N ASP A 131 5.13 8.04 4.57
CA ASP A 131 5.44 8.04 5.99
C ASP A 131 6.61 7.09 6.23
N VAL A 132 7.77 7.67 6.49
CA VAL A 132 9.04 6.95 6.71
C VAL A 132 9.32 6.81 8.20
N PHE A 133 9.87 5.67 8.61
CA PHE A 133 10.10 5.39 10.03
C PHE A 133 11.49 5.78 10.51
N GLY A 134 12.50 5.74 9.68
CA GLY A 134 13.89 5.99 10.08
C GLY A 134 14.65 6.91 9.14
N ASP A 135 15.76 7.47 9.63
CA ASP A 135 16.61 8.43 8.90
C ASP A 135 17.10 7.87 7.56
N HIS A 136 17.34 6.56 7.49
CA HIS A 136 17.78 5.91 6.26
C HIS A 136 16.69 5.94 5.18
N ASP A 137 15.46 5.57 5.53
CA ASP A 137 14.33 5.66 4.60
C ASP A 137 14.06 7.12 4.20
N GLU A 138 14.12 8.05 5.16
CA GLU A 138 13.97 9.48 4.86
C GLU A 138 15.00 9.96 3.83
N ALA A 139 16.27 9.61 4.02
CA ALA A 139 17.34 9.98 3.09
C ALA A 139 17.13 9.38 1.69
N LEU A 140 16.69 8.11 1.59
CA LEU A 140 16.38 7.47 0.33
C LEU A 140 15.24 8.17 -0.42
N TYR A 141 14.12 8.40 0.26
CA TYR A 141 12.97 9.04 -0.38
C TYR A 141 13.24 10.49 -0.75
N ARG A 142 13.95 11.27 0.09
CA ARG A 142 14.36 12.63 -0.25
C ARG A 142 15.24 12.66 -1.51
N ALA A 143 16.22 11.78 -1.60
CA ALA A 143 17.10 11.71 -2.76
C ALA A 143 16.33 11.35 -4.05
N LEU A 144 15.39 10.40 -3.98
CA LEU A 144 14.58 10.00 -5.13
C LEU A 144 13.57 11.07 -5.57
N LEU A 145 13.09 11.90 -4.65
CA LEU A 145 12.14 12.99 -4.91
C LEU A 145 12.81 14.32 -5.21
N GLY A 146 14.14 14.41 -5.12
CA GLY A 146 14.88 15.63 -5.37
C GLY A 146 14.70 16.69 -4.27
N LEU A 147 14.51 16.28 -3.02
CA LEU A 147 14.28 17.14 -1.85
C LEU A 147 15.52 17.28 -0.96
#